data_eb0d90ba193244e552bf16890e89fee7
#
_entry.id   eb0d90ba193244e552bf16890e89fee7
#
_cell.length_a   1.000
_cell.length_b   1.000
_cell.length_c   1.000
_cell.angle_alpha   90.00
_cell.angle_beta   90.00
_cell.angle_gamma   90.00
#
_symmetry.space_group_name_H-M   'P 1'
#
loop_
_entity.id
_entity.type
_entity.pdbx_description
1 polymer ?
#
loop_
_entity_poly.entity_id
_entity_poly.type
_entity_poly.pdbx_seq_one_letter_code
_entity_poly.pdbx_strand_id
1 'polypeptide(L)'
;MENSTLTIKKHAEIWTKDGQRLGEATHLYHRLEDVNPAELHYAAYLEIFSFEIGEHYFIPTDFIAGYDAANGRLTLSTSRKTIEDRTWHRMPGFIAMGKARKEDLPA
;
A
#
# COMPACT_ATOMS: atom_id res chain seq x y z
N MET A 1 4.04 16.09 14.06
CA MET A 1 4.00 15.87 13.43
C MET A 1 3.87 15.53 12.62
N GLU A 2 3.56 15.63 12.36
CA GLU A 2 3.34 15.28 11.57
C GLU A 2 3.39 14.95 10.66
N ASN A 3 3.26 14.82 10.49
CA ASN A 3 3.26 14.34 9.60
C ASN A 3 3.47 14.31 8.53
N SER A 4 4.04 14.46 8.64
CA SER A 4 4.22 14.47 7.33
C SER A 4 3.46 13.57 6.52
N THR A 5 2.74 14.02 5.88
CA THR A 5 1.86 13.30 5.15
C THR A 5 2.32 13.11 3.78
N LEU A 6 2.65 11.89 3.47
CA LEU A 6 2.80 11.52 2.10
C LEU A 6 1.46 11.63 1.43
N THR A 7 1.31 12.62 0.57
CA THR A 7 0.11 12.70 -0.25
C THR A 7 0.39 11.95 -1.55
N ILE A 8 0.02 10.68 -1.56
CA ILE A 8 0.20 9.82 -2.72
C ILE A 8 -0.94 10.10 -3.69
N LYS A 9 -0.61 10.34 -4.94
CA LYS A 9 -1.65 10.57 -5.95
C LYS A 9 -2.14 9.27 -6.56
N LYS A 10 -3.40 9.26 -6.97
CA LYS A 10 -3.98 8.12 -7.67
C LYS A 10 -3.18 7.86 -8.94
N HIS A 11 -2.97 6.59 -9.24
CA HIS A 11 -2.20 6.12 -10.41
C HIS A 11 -0.69 6.35 -10.29
N ALA A 12 -0.17 6.69 -9.09
CA ALA A 12 1.26 6.74 -8.88
C ALA A 12 1.85 5.36 -9.16
N GLU A 13 2.98 5.32 -9.85
CA GLU A 13 3.66 4.06 -10.15
C GLU A 13 4.31 3.51 -8.89
N ILE A 14 4.12 2.23 -8.65
CA ILE A 14 4.66 1.57 -7.47
C ILE A 14 5.77 0.64 -7.90
N TRP A 15 6.96 0.85 -7.33
CA TRP A 15 8.16 0.08 -7.64
C TRP A 15 8.65 -0.65 -6.40
N THR A 16 9.09 -1.89 -6.59
CA THR A 16 9.66 -2.66 -5.50
C THR A 16 11.11 -2.25 -5.23
N LYS A 17 11.64 -2.69 -4.10
CA LYS A 17 13.03 -2.42 -3.73
C LYS A 17 14.01 -2.92 -4.78
N ASP A 18 13.70 -4.03 -5.43
CA ASP A 18 14.55 -4.64 -6.44
C ASP A 18 14.27 -4.11 -7.86
N GLY A 19 13.59 -2.96 -7.96
CA GLY A 19 13.44 -2.25 -9.23
C GLY A 19 12.40 -2.82 -10.17
N GLN A 20 11.39 -3.52 -9.64
CA GLN A 20 10.31 -4.06 -10.47
C GLN A 20 9.05 -3.23 -10.27
N ARG A 21 8.37 -2.93 -11.36
CA ARG A 21 7.11 -2.21 -11.29
C ARG A 21 6.02 -3.16 -10.82
N LEU A 22 5.31 -2.76 -9.75
CA LEU A 22 4.25 -3.59 -9.19
C LEU A 22 2.88 -3.23 -9.76
N GLY A 23 2.62 -1.96 -9.98
CA GLY A 23 1.34 -1.48 -10.48
C GLY A 23 1.14 -0.02 -10.18
N GLU A 24 -0.12 0.39 -10.02
CA GLU A 24 -0.50 1.78 -9.75
C GLU A 24 -1.32 1.89 -8.48
N ALA A 25 -1.10 2.96 -7.73
CA ALA A 25 -1.83 3.22 -6.49
C ALA A 25 -3.29 3.55 -6.79
N THR A 26 -4.21 2.96 -6.02
CA THR A 26 -5.64 3.19 -6.18
C THR A 26 -6.28 3.80 -4.94
N HIS A 27 -6.09 3.19 -3.79
CA HIS A 27 -6.74 3.61 -2.56
C HIS A 27 -5.84 3.37 -1.35
N LEU A 28 -6.15 4.06 -0.24
CA LEU A 28 -5.62 3.73 1.06
C LEU A 28 -6.75 3.15 1.90
N TYR A 29 -6.43 2.15 2.71
CA TYR A 29 -7.36 1.58 3.66
C TYR A 29 -6.79 1.75 5.07
N HIS A 30 -7.56 2.39 5.94
CA HIS A 30 -7.16 2.64 7.32
C HIS A 30 -7.94 1.75 8.25
N ARG A 31 -7.25 1.12 9.19
CA ARG A 31 -7.90 0.29 10.20
C ARG A 31 -8.70 1.18 11.13
N LEU A 32 -9.95 0.82 11.39
CA LEU A 32 -10.82 1.61 12.27
C LEU A 32 -10.49 1.43 13.74
N GLU A 33 -9.88 0.30 14.09
CA GLU A 33 -9.53 0.01 15.47
C GLU A 33 -8.06 0.30 15.71
N ASP A 34 -7.71 0.61 16.97
CA ASP A 34 -6.31 0.81 17.32
C ASP A 34 -5.53 -0.47 17.11
N VAL A 35 -4.31 -0.31 16.62
CA VAL A 35 -3.43 -1.44 16.38
C VAL A 35 -2.87 -1.93 17.71
N ASN A 36 -3.02 -3.22 17.97
CA ASN A 36 -2.42 -3.83 19.15
C ASN A 36 -1.00 -4.28 18.77
N PRO A 37 0.05 -3.67 19.35
CA PRO A 37 1.42 -4.03 18.99
C PRO A 37 1.74 -5.51 19.20
N ALA A 38 1.08 -6.14 20.15
CA ALA A 38 1.32 -7.57 20.41
C ALA A 38 0.81 -8.47 19.29
N GLU A 39 -0.09 -7.98 18.45
CA GLU A 39 -0.68 -8.77 17.36
C GLU A 39 -0.02 -8.51 16.02
N LEU A 40 0.94 -7.60 15.96
CA LEU A 40 1.69 -7.27 14.75
C LEU A 40 0.81 -6.88 13.56
N HIS A 41 -0.29 -6.17 13.84
CA HIS A 41 -1.16 -5.66 12.78
C HIS A 41 -0.64 -4.32 12.26
N TYR A 42 -0.91 -4.04 11.00
CA TYR A 42 -0.56 -2.75 10.40
C TYR A 42 -1.77 -1.83 10.39
N ALA A 43 -1.52 -0.53 10.59
CA ALA A 43 -2.58 0.46 10.70
C ALA A 43 -3.23 0.79 9.35
N ALA A 44 -2.45 0.82 8.29
CA ALA A 44 -2.96 1.20 6.98
C ALA A 44 -2.29 0.40 5.87
N TYR A 45 -3.05 0.21 4.80
CA TYR A 45 -2.58 -0.51 3.61
C TYR A 45 -2.81 0.34 2.37
N LEU A 46 -1.83 0.31 1.47
CA LEU A 46 -1.97 0.91 0.14
C LEU A 46 -2.47 -0.16 -0.82
N GLU A 47 -3.57 0.10 -1.49
CA GLU A 47 -4.06 -0.80 -2.53
C GLU A 47 -3.42 -0.42 -3.85
N ILE A 48 -2.87 -1.42 -4.53
CA ILE A 48 -2.16 -1.26 -5.79
C ILE A 48 -2.82 -2.18 -6.80
N PHE A 49 -3.07 -1.68 -8.00
CA PHE A 49 -3.62 -2.51 -9.07
C PHE A 49 -2.58 -2.69 -10.17
N SER A 50 -2.35 -3.95 -10.56
CA SER A 50 -1.48 -4.28 -11.66
C SER A 50 -2.31 -4.56 -12.91
N PHE A 51 -2.23 -3.67 -13.89
CA PHE A 51 -2.96 -3.84 -15.14
C PHE A 51 -2.40 -4.99 -15.98
N GLU A 52 -1.14 -5.33 -15.77
CA GLU A 52 -0.51 -6.39 -16.56
C GLU A 52 -1.08 -7.77 -16.26
N ILE A 53 -1.37 -8.03 -14.98
CA ILE A 53 -1.85 -9.35 -14.57
C ILE A 53 -3.24 -9.32 -13.97
N GLY A 54 -3.86 -8.13 -13.87
CA GLY A 54 -5.20 -8.00 -13.32
C GLY A 54 -5.31 -8.31 -11.83
N GLU A 55 -4.23 -8.11 -11.09
CA GLU A 55 -4.19 -8.41 -9.66
C GLU A 55 -4.12 -7.15 -8.82
N HIS A 56 -4.67 -7.25 -7.61
CA HIS A 56 -4.54 -6.21 -6.60
C HIS A 56 -3.49 -6.63 -5.59
N TYR A 57 -2.78 -5.63 -5.05
CA TYR A 57 -1.87 -5.84 -3.93
C TYR A 57 -2.26 -4.92 -2.80
N PHE A 58 -2.06 -5.37 -1.57
CA PHE A 58 -2.37 -4.60 -0.36
C PHE A 58 -1.08 -4.54 0.46
N ILE A 59 -0.36 -3.43 0.34
CA ILE A 59 0.95 -3.29 0.98
C ILE A 59 0.83 -2.38 2.20
N PRO A 60 1.27 -2.83 3.39
CA PRO A 60 1.26 -1.94 4.55
C PRO A 60 2.06 -0.67 4.26
N THR A 61 1.54 0.47 4.66
CA THR A 61 2.21 1.76 4.42
C THR A 61 3.57 1.84 5.12
N ASP A 62 3.80 1.01 6.11
CA ASP A 62 5.09 0.90 6.80
C ASP A 62 6.23 0.55 5.85
N PHE A 63 5.92 -0.04 4.70
CA PHE A 63 6.93 -0.47 3.73
C PHE A 63 7.10 0.51 2.58
N ILE A 64 6.59 1.72 2.71
CA ILE A 64 6.84 2.78 1.75
C ILE A 64 8.20 3.40 2.07
N ALA A 65 9.15 3.28 1.13
CA ALA A 65 10.49 3.83 1.33
C ALA A 65 10.56 5.29 0.93
N GLY A 66 9.83 5.69 -0.10
CA GLY A 66 9.84 7.07 -0.55
C GLY A 66 8.84 7.31 -1.67
N TYR A 67 8.52 8.58 -1.89
CA TYR A 67 7.58 8.99 -2.93
C TYR A 67 8.12 10.22 -3.65
N ASP A 68 8.30 10.09 -4.96
CA ASP A 68 8.72 11.18 -5.83
C ASP A 68 7.47 11.77 -6.49
N ALA A 69 6.94 12.83 -5.90
CA ALA A 69 5.71 13.44 -6.37
C ALA A 69 5.86 14.05 -7.77
N ALA A 70 7.07 14.53 -8.11
CA ALA A 70 7.30 15.16 -9.42
C ALA A 70 7.17 14.14 -10.55
N ASN A 71 7.58 12.88 -10.31
CA ASN A 71 7.50 11.83 -11.30
C ASN A 71 6.37 10.84 -11.07
N GLY A 72 5.61 11.01 -10.00
CA GLY A 72 4.53 10.11 -9.66
C GLY A 72 4.99 8.70 -9.40
N ARG A 73 6.13 8.54 -8.71
CA ARG A 73 6.72 7.23 -8.46
C ARG A 73 6.92 6.99 -6.97
N LEU A 74 6.40 5.87 -6.48
CA LEU A 74 6.56 5.45 -5.10
C LEU A 74 7.42 4.19 -5.06
N THR A 75 8.39 4.18 -4.15
CA THR A 75 9.29 3.04 -3.99
C THR A 75 9.01 2.35 -2.66
N LEU A 76 8.90 1.03 -2.71
CA LEU A 76 8.71 0.22 -1.51
C LEU A 76 10.05 -0.23 -0.95
N SER A 77 10.08 -0.54 0.34
CA SER A 77 11.27 -1.08 0.99
C SER A 77 11.32 -2.60 0.92
N THR A 78 10.40 -3.21 0.19
CA THR A 78 10.33 -4.67 0.05
C THR A 78 10.55 -5.10 -1.39
N SER A 79 11.05 -6.34 -1.55
CA SER A 79 11.22 -6.94 -2.85
C SER A 79 9.93 -7.62 -3.32
N ARG A 80 9.85 -7.93 -4.60
CA ARG A 80 8.71 -8.66 -5.15
C ARG A 80 8.55 -10.03 -4.49
N LYS A 81 9.67 -10.70 -4.24
CA LYS A 81 9.62 -12.01 -3.59
C LYS A 81 9.00 -11.93 -2.20
N THR A 82 9.36 -10.91 -1.42
CA THR A 82 8.78 -10.71 -0.09
C THR A 82 7.28 -10.48 -0.17
N ILE A 83 6.83 -9.69 -1.15
CA ILE A 83 5.41 -9.43 -1.34
C ILE A 83 4.66 -10.73 -1.63
N GLU A 84 5.22 -11.57 -2.49
CA GLU A 84 4.61 -12.87 -2.81
C GLU A 84 4.63 -13.81 -1.63
N ASP A 85 5.75 -13.88 -0.89
CA ASP A 85 5.88 -14.76 0.26
C ASP A 85 4.91 -14.38 1.38
N ARG A 86 4.61 -13.10 1.53
CA ARG A 86 3.68 -12.62 2.55
C ARG A 86 2.24 -12.60 2.07
N THR A 87 1.98 -13.03 0.85
CA THR A 87 0.66 -13.11 0.23
C THR A 87 -0.09 -11.76 0.28
N TRP A 88 0.62 -10.68 0.05
CA TRP A 88 0.04 -9.34 0.05
C TRP A 88 -0.82 -9.06 -1.19
N HIS A 89 -1.08 -10.06 -1.99
CA HIS A 89 -2.09 -9.98 -3.05
C HIS A 89 -3.48 -10.30 -2.53
N ARG A 90 -3.60 -10.71 -1.27
CA ARG A 90 -4.89 -11.01 -0.66
C ARG A 90 -5.41 -9.82 0.13
N MET A 91 -6.72 -9.62 0.06
CA MET A 91 -7.34 -8.54 0.83
C MET A 91 -7.22 -8.84 2.33
N PRO A 92 -6.67 -7.89 3.11
CA PRO A 92 -6.61 -8.08 4.56
C PRO A 92 -7.98 -8.31 5.18
N GLY A 93 -8.01 -9.12 6.23
CA GLY A 93 -9.28 -9.50 6.85
C GLY A 93 -10.11 -8.33 7.33
N PHE A 94 -9.49 -7.30 7.91
CA PHE A 94 -10.26 -6.16 8.42
C PHE A 94 -10.94 -5.38 7.30
N ILE A 95 -10.36 -5.36 6.11
CA ILE A 95 -10.97 -4.72 4.94
C ILE A 95 -12.15 -5.57 4.47
N ALA A 96 -11.95 -6.87 4.36
CA ALA A 96 -12.98 -7.78 3.91
C ALA A 96 -14.20 -7.80 4.85
N MET A 97 -13.96 -7.53 6.14
CA MET A 97 -15.03 -7.53 7.13
C MET A 97 -15.66 -6.15 7.33
N GLY A 98 -15.29 -5.16 6.51
CA GLY A 98 -15.86 -3.83 6.62
C GLY A 98 -15.33 -3.01 7.78
N LYS A 99 -14.18 -3.35 8.33
CA LYS A 99 -13.58 -2.65 9.45
C LYS A 99 -12.48 -1.70 9.02
N ALA A 100 -12.58 -1.18 7.81
CA ALA A 100 -11.61 -0.25 7.26
C ALA A 100 -12.29 1.02 6.79
N ARG A 101 -11.57 2.14 6.89
CA ARG A 101 -11.98 3.39 6.28
C ARG A 101 -11.22 3.52 4.97
N LYS A 102 -11.95 3.54 3.87
CA LYS A 102 -11.38 3.67 2.54
C LYS A 102 -11.12 5.14 2.24
N GLU A 103 -9.92 5.45 1.82
CA GLU A 103 -9.56 6.80 1.42
C GLU A 103 -9.22 6.80 -0.06
N ASP A 104 -9.95 7.62 -0.84
CA ASP A 104 -9.66 7.80 -2.25
C ASP A 104 -8.44 8.69 -2.40
N LEU A 105 -7.50 8.29 -3.25
CA LEU A 105 -6.31 9.08 -3.50
C LEU A 105 -6.66 10.24 -4.43
N PRO A 106 -6.04 11.41 -4.24
CA PRO A 106 -6.28 12.56 -5.11
C PRO A 106 -5.76 12.30 -6.52
N ALA A 107 -6.46 12.84 -7.48
CA ALA A 107 -6.07 12.69 -8.88
C ALA A 107 -4.84 13.56 -9.22
#